data_74c101f099a6984b5c6ca85670ff9c52
#
_entry.id   74c101f099a6984b5c6ca85670ff9c52
#
_cell.length_a   1.000
_cell.length_b   1.000
_cell.length_c   1.000
_cell.angle_alpha   90.00
_cell.angle_beta   90.00
_cell.angle_gamma   90.00
#
_symmetry.space_group_name_H-M   'P 1'
#
loop_
_entity.id
_entity.type
_entity.pdbx_description
1 polymer ?
#
loop_
_entity_poly.entity_id
_entity_poly.type
_entity_poly.pdbx_seq_one_letter_code
_entity_poly.pdbx_strand_id
1 'polypeptide(L)'
;MAPPGRNDSCPCGSGRKFKHCCLRAQDVEDGLRTRLRAAEGVLVPALFAYAAEEFGAEFLGEAWDEFFLWREVPDVIGDSKEFGTTFDPFFVFSFVPDPAEDDLPDGWPTEPLALHLLHHEVESAPDFHREFLEQACKSPASFFVVESAQPGRALDLKDILTGRRFHVLEQSASRTLRVGHVMFARVVTAGGGSILIGACPWVIPASWHIPLIDVREQLRPRRLLTRDELADYDVEIRQAYHEIVDTLLHPAPPVLQNTDGDALEPATLTYELGVTGAEAVERLTPLAMLRGEAHVADEANDAEGVLVAATLTWIKAGNRKLKDWDSTTLGTLRIDGARLVVEVNSARRRRRIEKEIAKCLGSAATLVDTTVTDISEALKARRRADSTGPTAGRSGAAERPRPPELQEVEVALARRHWDAWLDTKVPALGHRTPQQAAKTSHGRERLEALLADYAQ
;
A
#
# COMPACT_ATOMS: atom_id res chain seq x y z
N MET A 1 -4.78 6.29 29.58
CA MET A 1 -4.41 6.22 31.01
C MET A 1 -3.31 7.26 31.28
N ALA A 2 -3.36 7.98 32.40
CA ALA A 2 -2.28 8.88 32.79
C ALA A 2 -0.99 8.07 33.09
N PRO A 3 0.20 8.63 32.78
CA PRO A 3 1.47 7.96 33.10
C PRO A 3 1.61 7.75 34.61
N PRO A 4 2.21 6.61 35.05
CA PRO A 4 2.39 6.32 36.47
C PRO A 4 3.32 7.37 37.12
N GLY A 5 3.02 7.74 38.36
CA GLY A 5 3.91 8.61 39.15
C GLY A 5 5.22 7.90 39.50
N ARG A 6 6.31 8.66 39.68
CA ARG A 6 7.66 8.11 39.95
C ARG A 6 7.71 7.12 41.12
N ASN A 7 6.85 7.30 42.12
CA ASN A 7 6.81 6.49 43.35
C ASN A 7 5.76 5.38 43.32
N ASP A 8 4.91 5.33 42.25
CA ASP A 8 3.88 4.32 42.14
C ASP A 8 4.47 2.93 41.86
N SER A 9 3.69 1.89 42.08
CA SER A 9 4.06 0.52 41.70
C SER A 9 4.28 0.43 40.20
N CYS A 10 5.34 -0.24 39.78
CA CYS A 10 5.66 -0.34 38.36
C CYS A 10 4.58 -1.12 37.59
N PRO A 11 4.05 -0.61 36.48
CA PRO A 11 3.00 -1.28 35.70
C PRO A 11 3.46 -2.60 35.04
N CYS A 12 4.79 -2.87 34.98
CA CYS A 12 5.33 -4.13 34.48
C CYS A 12 5.12 -5.33 35.44
N GLY A 13 4.52 -5.13 36.63
CA GLY A 13 4.28 -6.19 37.57
C GLY A 13 5.50 -6.63 38.40
N SER A 14 6.63 -5.92 38.30
CA SER A 14 7.87 -6.29 39.03
C SER A 14 7.82 -6.09 40.56
N GLY A 15 6.75 -5.48 41.07
CA GLY A 15 6.64 -5.13 42.52
C GLY A 15 7.55 -3.96 42.95
N ARG A 16 8.39 -3.43 42.06
CA ARG A 16 9.27 -2.31 42.36
C ARG A 16 8.57 -0.97 42.10
N LYS A 17 9.06 0.13 42.69
CA LYS A 17 8.61 1.48 42.33
C LYS A 17 9.01 1.80 40.91
N PHE A 18 8.16 2.54 40.14
CA PHE A 18 8.38 2.89 38.76
C PHE A 18 9.77 3.51 38.52
N LYS A 19 10.22 4.44 39.39
CA LYS A 19 11.55 5.07 39.31
C LYS A 19 12.72 4.11 39.40
N HIS A 20 12.55 2.96 40.04
CA HIS A 20 13.59 1.93 40.24
C HIS A 20 13.44 0.73 39.29
N CYS A 21 12.54 0.82 38.33
CA CYS A 21 12.24 -0.21 37.35
C CYS A 21 12.14 0.39 35.94
N CYS A 22 10.95 0.49 35.36
CA CYS A 22 10.79 0.92 33.97
C CYS A 22 11.24 2.35 33.70
N LEU A 23 11.09 3.29 34.65
CA LEU A 23 11.58 4.66 34.45
C LEU A 23 13.11 4.70 34.28
N ARG A 24 13.84 3.92 35.11
CA ARG A 24 15.30 3.85 34.97
C ARG A 24 15.73 3.22 33.65
N ALA A 25 15.03 2.20 33.19
CA ALA A 25 15.29 1.59 31.87
C ALA A 25 15.04 2.62 30.74
N GLN A 26 13.95 3.39 30.86
CA GLN A 26 13.63 4.47 29.94
C GLN A 26 14.73 5.55 29.89
N ASP A 27 15.20 6.01 31.04
CA ASP A 27 16.28 7.02 31.12
C ASP A 27 17.56 6.52 30.44
N VAL A 28 17.89 5.22 30.54
CA VAL A 28 19.04 4.61 29.86
C VAL A 28 18.83 4.56 28.35
N GLU A 29 17.67 4.12 27.88
CA GLU A 29 17.32 4.08 26.46
C GLU A 29 17.34 5.48 25.84
N ASP A 30 16.77 6.48 26.53
CA ASP A 30 16.78 7.86 26.07
C ASP A 30 18.21 8.44 25.99
N GLY A 31 19.08 8.10 26.94
CA GLY A 31 20.49 8.47 26.90
C GLY A 31 21.23 7.84 25.71
N LEU A 32 21.02 6.54 25.48
CA LEU A 32 21.59 5.82 24.33
C LEU A 32 21.10 6.41 23.01
N ARG A 33 19.80 6.62 22.87
CA ARG A 33 19.22 7.24 21.66
C ARG A 33 19.82 8.60 21.39
N THR A 34 19.91 9.46 22.42
CA THR A 34 20.47 10.81 22.31
C THR A 34 21.92 10.75 21.84
N ARG A 35 22.71 9.83 22.40
CA ARG A 35 24.13 9.67 22.03
C ARG A 35 24.29 9.18 20.58
N LEU A 36 23.47 8.20 20.15
CA LEU A 36 23.49 7.66 18.79
C LEU A 36 23.07 8.72 17.77
N ARG A 37 21.99 9.48 18.04
CA ARG A 37 21.52 10.56 17.17
C ARG A 37 22.51 11.73 17.10
N ALA A 38 23.19 12.05 18.20
CA ALA A 38 24.25 13.04 18.20
C ALA A 38 25.44 12.62 17.33
N ALA A 39 25.84 11.34 17.39
CA ALA A 39 26.88 10.81 16.53
C ALA A 39 26.49 10.88 15.04
N GLU A 40 25.29 10.41 14.69
CA GLU A 40 24.75 10.51 13.32
C GLU A 40 24.74 11.95 12.82
N GLY A 41 24.19 12.89 13.63
CA GLY A 41 24.06 14.30 13.26
C GLY A 41 25.39 15.06 13.11
N VAL A 42 26.48 14.53 13.66
CA VAL A 42 27.83 15.11 13.49
C VAL A 42 28.59 14.39 12.37
N LEU A 43 28.53 13.05 12.32
CA LEU A 43 29.37 12.26 11.43
C LEU A 43 28.89 12.26 9.98
N VAL A 44 27.57 12.18 9.73
CA VAL A 44 27.05 12.18 8.36
C VAL A 44 27.37 13.49 7.63
N PRO A 45 27.07 14.69 8.19
CA PRO A 45 27.48 15.94 7.53
C PRO A 45 29.00 16.08 7.35
N ALA A 46 29.79 15.57 8.30
CA ALA A 46 31.24 15.62 8.18
C ALA A 46 31.76 14.73 7.03
N LEU A 47 31.16 13.57 6.82
CA LEU A 47 31.48 12.70 5.68
C LEU A 47 31.10 13.34 4.34
N PHE A 48 29.96 14.03 4.25
CA PHE A 48 29.63 14.80 3.05
C PHE A 48 30.62 15.93 2.76
N ALA A 49 31.00 16.66 3.80
CA ALA A 49 32.01 17.73 3.64
C ALA A 49 33.34 17.17 3.18
N TYR A 50 33.79 16.07 3.78
CA TYR A 50 35.02 15.36 3.39
C TYR A 50 34.96 14.88 1.92
N ALA A 51 33.86 14.25 1.52
CA ALA A 51 33.70 13.78 0.13
C ALA A 51 33.75 14.96 -0.87
N ALA A 52 33.10 16.08 -0.54
CA ALA A 52 33.08 17.25 -1.41
C ALA A 52 34.45 17.91 -1.55
N GLU A 53 35.27 17.88 -0.50
CA GLU A 53 36.63 18.46 -0.47
C GLU A 53 37.63 17.57 -1.21
N GLU A 54 37.61 16.25 -0.96
CA GLU A 54 38.60 15.30 -1.47
C GLU A 54 38.27 14.77 -2.88
N PHE A 55 36.98 14.48 -3.16
CA PHE A 55 36.57 13.77 -4.39
C PHE A 55 35.71 14.63 -5.33
N GLY A 56 35.25 15.79 -4.85
CA GLY A 56 34.45 16.70 -5.67
C GLY A 56 33.00 16.29 -5.88
N ALA A 57 32.28 17.07 -6.72
CA ALA A 57 30.85 16.85 -6.95
C ALA A 57 30.55 15.60 -7.83
N GLU A 58 31.52 15.16 -8.63
CA GLU A 58 31.39 14.00 -9.53
C GLU A 58 31.20 12.71 -8.72
N PHE A 59 31.93 12.57 -7.62
CA PHE A 59 31.76 11.42 -6.71
C PHE A 59 30.37 11.28 -6.11
N LEU A 60 29.75 12.42 -5.76
CA LEU A 60 28.37 12.45 -5.28
C LEU A 60 27.37 12.14 -6.43
N GLY A 61 27.66 12.64 -7.63
CA GLY A 61 26.85 12.37 -8.83
C GLY A 61 26.81 10.90 -9.17
N GLU A 62 27.97 10.24 -9.19
CA GLU A 62 28.11 8.82 -9.43
C GLU A 62 27.31 7.98 -8.41
N ALA A 63 27.49 8.29 -7.13
CA ALA A 63 26.72 7.63 -6.07
C ALA A 63 25.20 7.82 -6.22
N TRP A 64 24.76 8.98 -6.72
CA TRP A 64 23.36 9.27 -6.98
C TRP A 64 22.82 8.41 -8.11
N ASP A 65 23.52 8.36 -9.24
CA ASP A 65 23.11 7.57 -10.38
C ASP A 65 23.09 6.08 -10.05
N GLU A 66 24.09 5.57 -9.32
CA GLU A 66 24.10 4.21 -8.83
C GLU A 66 22.96 3.91 -7.83
N PHE A 67 22.66 4.83 -6.89
CA PHE A 67 21.54 4.65 -5.96
C PHE A 67 20.23 4.45 -6.71
N PHE A 68 20.01 5.22 -7.77
CA PHE A 68 18.82 5.11 -8.62
C PHE A 68 18.94 4.04 -9.71
N LEU A 69 20.01 3.25 -9.74
CA LEU A 69 20.25 2.19 -10.72
C LEU A 69 20.21 2.72 -12.15
N TRP A 70 20.81 3.91 -12.38
CA TRP A 70 20.89 4.60 -13.67
C TRP A 70 19.51 4.85 -14.33
N ARG A 71 18.45 4.85 -13.56
CA ARG A 71 17.08 5.16 -14.03
C ARG A 71 16.90 6.67 -14.16
N GLU A 72 16.14 7.09 -15.15
CA GLU A 72 15.62 8.46 -15.15
C GLU A 72 14.80 8.69 -13.87
N VAL A 73 15.28 9.58 -13.02
CA VAL A 73 14.54 9.98 -11.81
C VAL A 73 13.39 10.87 -12.28
N PRO A 74 12.11 10.51 -12.01
CA PRO A 74 10.99 11.37 -12.39
C PRO A 74 11.16 12.79 -11.84
N ASP A 75 10.82 13.82 -12.63
CA ASP A 75 10.97 15.24 -12.23
C ASP A 75 10.35 15.57 -10.87
N VAL A 76 9.29 14.86 -10.48
CA VAL A 76 8.63 14.98 -9.17
C VAL A 76 9.52 14.48 -8.02
N ILE A 77 10.51 13.64 -8.32
CA ILE A 77 11.40 12.99 -7.35
C ILE A 77 12.73 13.76 -7.22
N GLY A 78 13.22 14.35 -8.30
CA GLY A 78 14.52 15.03 -8.34
C GLY A 78 14.68 16.22 -7.39
N ASP A 79 13.59 16.86 -6.99
CA ASP A 79 13.56 17.98 -6.03
C ASP A 79 13.19 17.55 -4.60
N SER A 80 12.86 16.28 -4.35
CA SER A 80 12.35 15.87 -3.05
C SER A 80 13.49 15.56 -2.08
N LYS A 81 13.63 16.39 -1.05
CA LYS A 81 14.43 16.12 0.16
C LYS A 81 14.10 14.76 0.80
N GLU A 82 13.02 14.13 0.35
CA GLU A 82 12.51 12.87 0.85
C GLU A 82 13.42 11.68 0.49
N PHE A 83 14.06 11.70 -0.70
CA PHE A 83 15.03 10.67 -1.06
C PHE A 83 16.38 10.81 -0.35
N GLY A 84 16.76 12.02 0.06
CA GLY A 84 17.97 12.24 0.85
C GLY A 84 18.00 11.37 2.10
N THR A 85 16.84 11.09 2.71
CA THR A 85 16.82 10.26 3.92
C THR A 85 17.34 8.84 3.70
N THR A 86 17.17 8.26 2.50
CA THR A 86 17.65 6.91 2.14
C THR A 86 18.98 6.98 1.36
N PHE A 87 19.17 7.99 0.55
CA PHE A 87 20.38 8.19 -0.24
C PHE A 87 21.59 8.54 0.65
N ASP A 88 21.45 9.48 1.60
CA ASP A 88 22.57 9.93 2.43
C ASP A 88 23.32 8.77 3.13
N PRO A 89 22.63 7.82 3.79
CA PRO A 89 23.30 6.67 4.38
C PRO A 89 23.82 5.65 3.36
N PHE A 90 23.24 5.55 2.17
CA PHE A 90 23.80 4.75 1.09
C PHE A 90 25.15 5.35 0.67
N PHE A 91 25.18 6.64 0.37
CA PHE A 91 26.38 7.36 -0.05
C PHE A 91 27.55 7.18 0.93
N VAL A 92 27.31 7.41 2.22
CA VAL A 92 28.40 7.44 3.21
C VAL A 92 28.80 6.07 3.77
N PHE A 93 27.89 5.07 3.74
CA PHE A 93 28.12 3.77 4.40
C PHE A 93 28.10 2.55 3.47
N SER A 94 27.67 2.70 2.21
CA SER A 94 27.55 1.57 1.29
C SER A 94 28.21 1.79 -0.05
N PHE A 95 28.12 3.00 -0.61
CA PHE A 95 28.61 3.29 -1.93
C PHE A 95 30.12 3.05 -2.03
N VAL A 96 30.52 2.29 -3.03
CA VAL A 96 31.90 2.05 -3.44
C VAL A 96 31.90 2.06 -4.97
N PRO A 97 32.64 2.97 -5.61
CA PRO A 97 32.75 3.00 -7.08
C PRO A 97 33.18 1.65 -7.63
N ASP A 98 32.63 1.23 -8.76
CA ASP A 98 33.03 -0.04 -9.40
C ASP A 98 34.42 0.11 -10.00
N PRO A 99 35.44 -0.62 -9.50
CA PRO A 99 36.79 -0.52 -10.01
C PRO A 99 36.97 -1.08 -11.45
N ALA A 100 35.92 -1.70 -12.00
CA ALA A 100 35.93 -2.21 -13.39
C ALA A 100 35.54 -1.13 -14.41
N GLU A 101 35.10 0.03 -13.99
CA GLU A 101 34.84 1.17 -14.88
C GLU A 101 36.17 1.84 -15.30
N ASP A 102 36.41 1.86 -16.61
CA ASP A 102 37.69 2.34 -17.19
C ASP A 102 37.98 3.83 -16.98
N ASP A 103 37.00 4.63 -16.54
CA ASP A 103 37.07 6.10 -16.45
C ASP A 103 37.00 6.64 -15.01
N LEU A 104 37.16 5.80 -13.96
CA LEU A 104 37.16 6.32 -12.59
C LEU A 104 38.37 7.23 -12.33
N PRO A 105 38.14 8.43 -11.72
CA PRO A 105 39.24 9.31 -11.34
C PRO A 105 40.21 8.64 -10.35
N ASP A 106 41.51 8.85 -10.57
CA ASP A 106 42.56 8.40 -9.66
C ASP A 106 42.30 8.97 -8.25
N GLY A 107 42.38 8.11 -7.23
CA GLY A 107 42.28 8.50 -5.83
C GLY A 107 40.87 8.36 -5.22
N TRP A 108 39.88 7.94 -5.97
CA TRP A 108 38.58 7.61 -5.38
C TRP A 108 38.65 6.39 -4.44
N PRO A 109 37.85 6.34 -3.37
CA PRO A 109 37.91 5.27 -2.39
C PRO A 109 37.42 3.94 -2.94
N THR A 110 38.13 2.87 -2.53
CA THR A 110 37.80 1.46 -2.87
C THR A 110 37.00 0.77 -1.72
N GLU A 111 36.55 1.53 -0.77
CA GLU A 111 35.74 1.10 0.37
C GLU A 111 34.74 2.19 0.73
N PRO A 112 33.67 1.88 1.52
CA PRO A 112 32.71 2.91 1.92
C PRO A 112 33.37 4.13 2.53
N LEU A 113 32.89 5.32 2.17
CA LEU A 113 33.46 6.61 2.56
C LEU A 113 33.77 6.73 4.06
N ALA A 114 32.88 6.19 4.90
CA ALA A 114 33.06 6.22 6.36
C ALA A 114 34.25 5.37 6.83
N LEU A 115 34.55 4.24 6.17
CA LEU A 115 35.74 3.44 6.47
C LEU A 115 36.99 4.12 5.91
N HIS A 116 36.91 4.67 4.71
CA HIS A 116 38.01 5.41 4.12
C HIS A 116 38.47 6.56 5.03
N LEU A 117 37.53 7.37 5.53
CA LEU A 117 37.85 8.42 6.50
C LEU A 117 38.53 7.87 7.76
N LEU A 118 38.03 6.75 8.32
CA LEU A 118 38.61 6.13 9.51
C LEU A 118 40.03 5.61 9.29
N HIS A 119 40.34 5.13 8.09
CA HIS A 119 41.65 4.55 7.80
C HIS A 119 42.71 5.59 7.42
N HIS A 120 42.30 6.72 6.83
CA HIS A 120 43.23 7.69 6.25
C HIS A 120 43.34 9.01 7.04
N GLU A 121 42.28 9.46 7.74
CA GLU A 121 42.24 10.81 8.29
C GLU A 121 42.14 10.89 9.83
N VAL A 122 41.72 9.82 10.52
CA VAL A 122 41.35 9.96 11.93
C VAL A 122 42.04 8.94 12.85
N GLU A 123 43.32 9.24 13.19
CA GLU A 123 44.02 8.48 14.25
C GLU A 123 43.40 8.68 15.65
N SER A 124 42.64 9.78 15.91
CA SER A 124 42.12 10.15 17.22
C SER A 124 40.61 10.26 17.33
N ALA A 125 39.83 9.55 16.47
CA ALA A 125 38.36 9.55 16.64
C ALA A 125 37.97 8.93 17.99
N PRO A 126 36.98 9.52 18.69
CA PRO A 126 36.43 8.89 19.90
C PRO A 126 35.96 7.45 19.61
N ASP A 127 36.28 6.51 20.52
CA ASP A 127 35.96 5.09 20.34
C ASP A 127 34.52 4.83 19.94
N PHE A 128 33.57 5.62 20.47
CA PHE A 128 32.18 5.48 20.14
C PHE A 128 31.84 5.93 18.69
N HIS A 129 32.51 6.96 18.18
CA HIS A 129 32.33 7.39 16.79
C HIS A 129 32.90 6.36 15.82
N ARG A 130 34.06 5.77 16.16
CA ARG A 130 34.65 4.67 15.40
C ARG A 130 33.72 3.47 15.35
N GLU A 131 33.23 3.02 16.53
CA GLU A 131 32.27 1.93 16.63
C GLU A 131 31.01 2.20 15.79
N PHE A 132 30.47 3.43 15.87
CA PHE A 132 29.28 3.83 15.12
C PHE A 132 29.50 3.72 13.62
N LEU A 133 30.57 4.27 13.06
CA LEU A 133 30.89 4.24 11.64
C LEU A 133 31.12 2.80 11.13
N GLU A 134 31.93 2.00 11.86
CA GLU A 134 32.14 0.60 11.51
C GLU A 134 30.84 -0.22 11.52
N GLN A 135 29.98 -0.02 12.52
CA GLN A 135 28.70 -0.70 12.59
C GLN A 135 27.72 -0.22 11.51
N ALA A 136 27.75 1.05 11.15
CA ALA A 136 26.93 1.61 10.09
C ALA A 136 27.31 0.97 8.71
N CYS A 137 28.59 0.88 8.39
CA CYS A 137 29.07 0.20 7.17
C CYS A 137 28.72 -1.30 7.16
N LYS A 138 28.78 -1.95 8.33
CA LYS A 138 28.39 -3.37 8.47
C LYS A 138 26.88 -3.60 8.49
N SER A 139 26.03 -2.59 8.41
CA SER A 139 24.57 -2.69 8.49
C SER A 139 23.95 -2.28 7.17
N PRO A 140 23.81 -3.15 6.18
CA PRO A 140 23.18 -2.82 4.90
C PRO A 140 21.72 -2.43 5.09
N ALA A 141 21.16 -1.68 4.15
CA ALA A 141 19.73 -1.39 4.10
C ALA A 141 18.93 -2.68 3.86
N SER A 142 17.74 -2.75 4.44
CA SER A 142 16.84 -3.90 4.31
C SER A 142 15.38 -3.49 4.52
N PHE A 143 14.47 -4.45 4.37
CA PHE A 143 13.05 -4.28 4.65
C PHE A 143 12.69 -4.85 6.01
N PHE A 144 12.10 -4.03 6.86
CA PHE A 144 11.72 -4.40 8.21
C PHE A 144 10.21 -4.33 8.39
N VAL A 145 9.60 -5.40 8.91
CA VAL A 145 8.22 -5.37 9.38
C VAL A 145 8.16 -4.99 10.85
N VAL A 146 7.21 -4.13 11.20
CA VAL A 146 6.94 -3.72 12.58
C VAL A 146 6.22 -4.86 13.31
N GLU A 147 6.86 -5.48 14.29
CA GLU A 147 6.27 -6.50 15.18
C GLU A 147 5.57 -5.85 16.38
N SER A 148 6.12 -4.75 16.92
CA SER A 148 5.46 -3.94 17.93
C SER A 148 5.90 -2.48 17.86
N ALA A 149 5.07 -1.56 18.39
CA ALA A 149 5.37 -0.15 18.48
C ALA A 149 5.07 0.37 19.90
N GLN A 150 6.03 1.05 20.51
CA GLN A 150 5.89 1.81 21.74
C GLN A 150 5.90 3.29 21.39
N PRO A 151 4.73 3.96 21.27
CA PRO A 151 4.63 5.31 20.74
C PRO A 151 5.53 6.31 21.46
N GLY A 152 6.38 7.01 20.71
CA GLY A 152 7.34 7.99 21.20
C GLY A 152 8.58 7.39 21.85
N ARG A 153 8.84 6.06 21.72
CA ARG A 153 9.97 5.39 22.38
C ARG A 153 10.74 4.43 21.49
N ALA A 154 10.09 3.37 21.02
CA ALA A 154 10.78 2.28 20.38
C ALA A 154 9.88 1.51 19.40
N LEU A 155 10.53 0.75 18.52
CA LEU A 155 9.92 -0.21 17.62
C LEU A 155 10.64 -1.55 17.79
N ASP A 156 9.88 -2.66 17.84
CA ASP A 156 10.44 -3.99 17.63
C ASP A 156 10.23 -4.34 16.15
N LEU A 157 11.33 -4.56 15.46
CA LEU A 157 11.39 -4.77 14.03
C LEU A 157 11.93 -6.17 13.73
N LYS A 158 11.35 -6.82 12.71
CA LYS A 158 11.92 -8.02 12.10
C LYS A 158 12.32 -7.72 10.66
N ASP A 159 13.56 -7.99 10.34
CA ASP A 159 14.07 -7.94 8.97
C ASP A 159 13.46 -9.11 8.16
N ILE A 160 12.75 -8.78 7.09
CA ILE A 160 12.03 -9.74 6.23
C ILE A 160 13.02 -10.65 5.47
N LEU A 161 14.18 -10.11 5.10
CA LEU A 161 15.15 -10.82 4.29
C LEU A 161 16.03 -11.75 5.12
N THR A 162 16.46 -11.30 6.32
CA THR A 162 17.36 -12.08 7.20
C THR A 162 16.68 -12.75 8.38
N GLY A 163 15.44 -12.35 8.70
CA GLY A 163 14.70 -12.82 9.88
C GLY A 163 15.24 -12.30 11.23
N ARG A 164 16.26 -11.44 11.23
CA ARG A 164 16.81 -10.84 12.45
C ARG A 164 15.81 -9.88 13.08
N ARG A 165 15.83 -9.82 14.40
CA ARG A 165 14.99 -8.91 15.19
C ARG A 165 15.82 -7.85 15.87
N PHE A 166 15.25 -6.65 15.95
CA PHE A 166 15.89 -5.49 16.52
C PHE A 166 14.91 -4.74 17.42
N HIS A 167 15.39 -4.31 18.58
CA HIS A 167 14.72 -3.31 19.39
C HIS A 167 15.34 -1.95 19.08
N VAL A 168 14.59 -1.07 18.43
CA VAL A 168 15.09 0.18 17.85
C VAL A 168 14.53 1.37 18.62
N LEU A 169 15.42 2.24 19.08
CA LEU A 169 15.09 3.46 19.83
C LEU A 169 14.64 4.56 18.86
N GLU A 170 13.32 4.62 18.59
CA GLU A 170 12.74 5.50 17.60
C GLU A 170 11.51 6.25 18.13
N GLN A 171 11.54 7.60 18.09
CA GLN A 171 10.45 8.41 18.64
C GLN A 171 9.37 8.76 17.62
N SER A 172 9.76 9.21 16.44
CA SER A 172 8.84 9.76 15.45
C SER A 172 8.04 8.65 14.76
N ALA A 173 8.74 7.70 14.15
CA ALA A 173 8.12 6.60 13.42
C ALA A 173 7.28 5.70 14.34
N SER A 174 7.67 5.51 15.61
CA SER A 174 6.89 4.72 16.57
C SER A 174 5.51 5.29 16.90
N ARG A 175 5.24 6.57 16.58
CA ARG A 175 3.93 7.21 16.78
C ARG A 175 2.98 6.97 15.60
N THR A 176 3.52 6.72 14.43
CA THR A 176 2.77 6.62 13.16
C THR A 176 2.70 5.20 12.63
N LEU A 177 3.76 4.42 12.81
CA LEU A 177 3.82 3.05 12.35
C LEU A 177 2.98 2.12 13.22
N ARG A 178 2.39 1.13 12.59
CA ARG A 178 1.56 0.08 13.22
C ARG A 178 2.17 -1.28 12.95
N VAL A 179 1.78 -2.25 13.76
CA VAL A 179 2.13 -3.67 13.53
C VAL A 179 1.74 -4.08 12.11
N GLY A 180 2.64 -4.75 11.41
CA GLY A 180 2.47 -5.16 10.03
C GLY A 180 2.96 -4.15 8.99
N HIS A 181 3.07 -2.85 9.31
CA HIS A 181 3.71 -1.90 8.38
C HIS A 181 5.14 -2.34 8.09
N VAL A 182 5.57 -2.10 6.86
CA VAL A 182 6.93 -2.36 6.42
C VAL A 182 7.67 -1.04 6.26
N MET A 183 8.97 -1.04 6.45
CA MET A 183 9.85 0.09 6.20
C MET A 183 11.14 -0.37 5.55
N PHE A 184 11.68 0.44 4.66
CA PHE A 184 13.03 0.29 4.14
C PHE A 184 13.94 1.21 4.94
N ALA A 185 14.99 0.67 5.52
CA ALA A 185 15.89 1.41 6.40
C ALA A 185 17.21 0.66 6.64
N ARG A 186 18.12 1.33 7.32
CA ARG A 186 19.32 0.72 7.93
C ARG A 186 19.15 0.72 9.45
N VAL A 187 19.44 -0.40 10.10
CA VAL A 187 19.48 -0.48 11.57
C VAL A 187 20.91 -0.55 12.04
N VAL A 188 21.37 0.50 12.71
CA VAL A 188 22.72 0.57 13.28
C VAL A 188 22.67 0.34 14.78
N THR A 189 23.52 -0.59 15.25
CA THR A 189 23.65 -0.95 16.67
C THR A 189 25.05 -0.60 17.16
N ALA A 190 25.16 0.37 18.06
CA ALA A 190 26.42 0.75 18.69
C ALA A 190 26.18 1.17 20.15
N GLY A 191 27.17 0.96 21.01
CA GLY A 191 27.11 1.29 22.44
C GLY A 191 25.97 0.59 23.20
N GLY A 192 25.47 -0.53 22.69
CA GLY A 192 24.38 -1.30 23.28
C GLY A 192 22.97 -0.82 22.95
N GLY A 193 22.79 0.14 22.03
CA GLY A 193 21.49 0.61 21.52
C GLY A 193 21.41 0.51 20.00
N SER A 194 20.19 0.46 19.46
CA SER A 194 19.94 0.47 18.00
C SER A 194 19.10 1.66 17.61
N ILE A 195 19.42 2.29 16.47
CA ILE A 195 18.60 3.33 15.84
C ILE A 195 18.38 3.01 14.37
N LEU A 196 17.32 3.62 13.79
CA LEU A 196 17.10 3.63 12.36
C LEU A 196 17.95 4.74 11.72
N ILE A 197 18.60 4.44 10.63
CA ILE A 197 19.27 5.43 9.77
C ILE A 197 18.72 5.23 8.36
N GLY A 198 18.45 6.31 7.65
CA GLY A 198 18.01 6.24 6.27
C GLY A 198 16.63 5.55 6.11
N ALA A 199 15.72 5.84 7.02
CA ALA A 199 14.39 5.30 6.88
C ALA A 199 13.63 5.95 5.72
N CYS A 200 13.03 5.13 4.87
CA CYS A 200 12.12 5.55 3.83
C CYS A 200 10.99 6.43 4.44
N PRO A 201 10.72 7.62 3.87
CA PRO A 201 9.71 8.53 4.40
C PRO A 201 8.27 8.03 4.17
N TRP A 202 8.08 7.10 3.23
CA TRP A 202 6.77 6.52 2.95
C TRP A 202 6.55 5.26 3.77
N VAL A 203 5.36 5.15 4.37
CA VAL A 203 4.92 3.93 5.03
C VAL A 203 4.59 2.88 3.96
N ILE A 204 5.28 1.76 3.98
CA ILE A 204 5.01 0.64 3.08
C ILE A 204 3.91 -0.22 3.73
N PRO A 205 2.74 -0.40 3.07
CA PRO A 205 1.65 -1.22 3.59
C PRO A 205 2.05 -2.68 3.84
N ALA A 206 1.34 -3.36 4.75
CA ALA A 206 1.56 -4.77 5.05
C ALA A 206 1.39 -5.70 3.84
N SER A 207 0.59 -5.29 2.86
CA SER A 207 0.42 -6.02 1.58
C SER A 207 1.73 -6.29 0.83
N TRP A 208 2.77 -5.50 1.07
CA TRP A 208 4.10 -5.70 0.50
C TRP A 208 4.95 -6.77 1.21
N HIS A 209 4.54 -7.24 2.37
CA HIS A 209 5.31 -8.25 3.11
C HIS A 209 5.48 -9.55 2.29
N ILE A 210 4.40 -10.06 1.68
CA ILE A 210 4.48 -11.27 0.83
C ILE A 210 5.33 -11.04 -0.43
N PRO A 211 5.17 -9.97 -1.22
CA PRO A 211 6.09 -9.65 -2.32
C PRO A 211 7.55 -9.62 -1.91
N LEU A 212 7.88 -9.08 -0.74
CA LEU A 212 9.27 -9.05 -0.24
C LEU A 212 9.80 -10.43 0.16
N ILE A 213 8.93 -11.32 0.68
CA ILE A 213 9.28 -12.73 0.85
C ILE A 213 9.57 -13.38 -0.52
N ASP A 214 8.79 -13.03 -1.56
CA ASP A 214 9.02 -13.54 -2.91
C ASP A 214 10.35 -13.04 -3.49
N VAL A 215 10.72 -11.76 -3.30
CA VAL A 215 12.05 -11.23 -3.64
C VAL A 215 13.15 -12.05 -2.97
N ARG A 216 13.08 -12.24 -1.66
CA ARG A 216 14.05 -13.07 -0.93
C ARG A 216 14.15 -14.48 -1.51
N GLU A 217 13.04 -15.10 -1.89
CA GLU A 217 13.02 -16.45 -2.47
C GLU A 217 13.60 -16.52 -3.88
N GLN A 218 13.51 -15.45 -4.64
CA GLN A 218 14.17 -15.33 -5.94
C GLN A 218 15.69 -15.25 -5.76
N LEU A 219 16.15 -14.48 -4.77
CA LEU A 219 17.58 -14.36 -4.45
C LEU A 219 18.13 -15.66 -3.86
N ARG A 220 17.44 -16.24 -2.88
CA ARG A 220 17.84 -17.49 -2.19
C ARG A 220 16.63 -18.35 -1.85
N PRO A 221 16.34 -19.39 -2.65
CA PRO A 221 15.18 -20.24 -2.44
C PRO A 221 15.18 -20.91 -1.06
N ARG A 222 14.05 -20.78 -0.35
CA ARG A 222 13.73 -21.49 0.90
C ARG A 222 14.62 -21.19 2.11
N ARG A 223 15.39 -20.13 2.10
CA ARG A 223 16.18 -19.71 3.25
C ARG A 223 16.23 -18.19 3.44
N LEU A 224 16.61 -17.78 4.62
CA LEU A 224 16.90 -16.39 4.95
C LEU A 224 18.29 -16.01 4.43
N LEU A 225 18.45 -14.74 4.08
CA LEU A 225 19.77 -14.20 3.72
C LEU A 225 20.64 -14.05 4.97
N THR A 226 21.94 -14.18 4.79
CA THR A 226 22.91 -13.71 5.77
C THR A 226 23.08 -12.20 5.67
N ARG A 227 23.81 -11.61 6.61
CA ARG A 227 24.13 -10.19 6.58
C ARG A 227 25.03 -9.83 5.38
N ASP A 228 26.00 -10.68 5.08
CA ASP A 228 26.93 -10.46 3.98
C ASP A 228 26.20 -10.56 2.64
N GLU A 229 25.28 -11.52 2.50
CA GLU A 229 24.43 -11.62 1.31
C GLU A 229 23.49 -10.42 1.12
N LEU A 230 23.10 -9.68 2.17
CA LEU A 230 22.39 -8.43 1.97
C LEU A 230 23.23 -7.36 1.26
N ALA A 231 24.54 -7.34 1.53
CA ALA A 231 25.45 -6.44 0.82
C ALA A 231 25.68 -6.91 -0.62
N ASP A 232 25.83 -8.23 -0.84
CA ASP A 232 26.00 -8.82 -2.17
C ASP A 232 24.78 -8.58 -3.08
N TYR A 233 23.57 -8.52 -2.52
CA TYR A 233 22.31 -8.29 -3.25
C TYR A 233 21.78 -6.86 -3.11
N ASP A 234 22.64 -5.89 -2.83
CA ASP A 234 22.25 -4.50 -2.63
C ASP A 234 21.47 -3.92 -3.83
N VAL A 235 21.92 -4.23 -5.06
CA VAL A 235 21.27 -3.79 -6.30
C VAL A 235 19.82 -4.28 -6.38
N GLU A 236 19.59 -5.59 -6.18
CA GLU A 236 18.25 -6.17 -6.25
C GLU A 236 17.34 -5.67 -5.11
N ILE A 237 17.91 -5.42 -3.93
CA ILE A 237 17.19 -4.87 -2.79
C ILE A 237 16.80 -3.41 -3.06
N ARG A 238 17.69 -2.59 -3.61
CA ARG A 238 17.38 -1.21 -4.04
C ARG A 238 16.38 -1.19 -5.19
N GLN A 239 16.47 -2.14 -6.13
CA GLN A 239 15.48 -2.29 -7.18
C GLN A 239 14.09 -2.53 -6.61
N ALA A 240 13.94 -3.47 -5.67
CA ALA A 240 12.66 -3.71 -5.00
C ALA A 240 12.16 -2.47 -4.25
N TYR A 241 13.05 -1.71 -3.60
CA TYR A 241 12.72 -0.45 -2.94
C TYR A 241 12.16 0.57 -3.92
N HIS A 242 12.82 0.80 -5.05
CA HIS A 242 12.35 1.76 -6.05
C HIS A 242 11.03 1.35 -6.69
N GLU A 243 10.82 0.07 -6.96
CA GLU A 243 9.54 -0.45 -7.50
C GLU A 243 8.38 -0.25 -6.51
N ILE A 244 8.64 -0.46 -5.22
CA ILE A 244 7.64 -0.19 -4.17
C ILE A 244 7.32 1.30 -4.11
N VAL A 245 8.33 2.16 -4.05
CA VAL A 245 8.14 3.62 -3.98
C VAL A 245 7.41 4.13 -5.21
N ASP A 246 7.79 3.70 -6.41
CA ASP A 246 7.09 4.05 -7.64
C ASP A 246 5.60 3.65 -7.58
N THR A 247 5.30 2.44 -7.12
CA THR A 247 3.91 1.98 -6.95
C THR A 247 3.14 2.80 -5.91
N LEU A 248 3.79 3.24 -4.83
CA LEU A 248 3.17 4.07 -3.80
C LEU A 248 2.90 5.49 -4.28
N LEU A 249 3.81 6.07 -5.06
CA LEU A 249 3.69 7.41 -5.63
C LEU A 249 2.74 7.45 -6.84
N HIS A 250 2.76 6.40 -7.64
CA HIS A 250 1.97 6.27 -8.86
C HIS A 250 1.02 5.06 -8.80
N PRO A 251 0.09 5.02 -7.82
CA PRO A 251 -0.81 3.88 -7.70
C PRO A 251 -1.64 3.71 -8.96
N ALA A 252 -1.62 2.50 -9.52
CA ALA A 252 -2.47 2.18 -10.65
C ALA A 252 -3.94 2.49 -10.30
N PRO A 253 -4.71 3.04 -11.25
CA PRO A 253 -6.13 3.28 -11.01
C PRO A 253 -6.82 1.94 -10.67
N PRO A 254 -7.74 1.95 -9.68
CA PRO A 254 -8.43 0.72 -9.29
C PRO A 254 -9.20 0.14 -10.47
N VAL A 255 -9.03 -1.15 -10.74
CA VAL A 255 -9.81 -1.86 -11.76
C VAL A 255 -11.21 -2.09 -11.17
N LEU A 256 -12.12 -1.17 -11.47
CA LEU A 256 -13.50 -1.30 -11.04
C LEU A 256 -14.22 -2.31 -11.94
N GLN A 257 -14.92 -3.26 -11.33
CA GLN A 257 -15.71 -4.28 -12.01
C GLN A 257 -17.17 -4.23 -11.55
N ASN A 258 -18.06 -4.56 -12.47
CA ASN A 258 -19.46 -4.77 -12.13
C ASN A 258 -19.69 -6.16 -11.47
N THR A 259 -20.91 -6.42 -11.07
CA THR A 259 -21.30 -7.67 -10.41
C THR A 259 -21.13 -8.94 -11.28
N ASP A 260 -20.99 -8.80 -12.59
CA ASP A 260 -20.67 -9.90 -13.51
C ASP A 260 -19.15 -10.07 -13.70
N GLY A 261 -18.34 -9.12 -13.18
CA GLY A 261 -16.87 -9.08 -13.30
C GLY A 261 -16.38 -8.48 -14.60
N ASP A 262 -17.23 -7.78 -15.33
CA ASP A 262 -16.80 -6.99 -16.47
C ASP A 262 -16.20 -5.67 -15.96
N ALA A 263 -15.21 -5.12 -16.68
CA ALA A 263 -14.69 -3.77 -16.39
C ALA A 263 -15.84 -2.75 -16.38
N LEU A 264 -15.81 -1.86 -15.39
CA LEU A 264 -16.85 -0.83 -15.24
C LEU A 264 -16.67 0.24 -16.30
N GLU A 265 -17.62 0.31 -17.23
CA GLU A 265 -17.70 1.26 -18.34
C GLU A 265 -19.15 1.74 -18.43
N PRO A 266 -19.53 2.81 -17.67
CA PRO A 266 -20.86 3.37 -17.78
C PRO A 266 -21.12 3.89 -19.19
N ALA A 267 -22.25 3.51 -19.73
CA ALA A 267 -22.69 3.97 -21.03
C ALA A 267 -24.16 4.33 -21.00
N THR A 268 -24.49 5.45 -21.66
CA THR A 268 -25.85 5.92 -21.88
C THR A 268 -26.14 5.85 -23.38
N LEU A 269 -27.20 5.11 -23.72
CA LEU A 269 -27.69 5.02 -25.09
C LEU A 269 -29.01 5.78 -25.18
N THR A 270 -29.16 6.63 -26.15
CA THR A 270 -30.37 7.41 -26.41
C THR A 270 -31.01 6.95 -27.71
N TYR A 271 -32.25 6.56 -27.65
CA TYR A 271 -33.07 6.18 -28.79
C TYR A 271 -34.23 7.11 -28.98
N GLU A 272 -34.58 7.36 -30.22
CA GLU A 272 -35.82 8.00 -30.63
C GLU A 272 -36.84 6.92 -30.95
N LEU A 273 -38.06 7.07 -30.41
CA LEU A 273 -39.14 6.07 -30.51
C LEU A 273 -40.12 6.52 -31.58
N GLY A 274 -40.41 5.61 -32.51
CA GLY A 274 -41.48 5.77 -33.51
C GLY A 274 -42.83 5.21 -33.06
N VAL A 275 -42.97 4.86 -31.76
CA VAL A 275 -44.19 4.33 -31.14
C VAL A 275 -44.48 5.11 -29.87
N THR A 276 -45.69 4.98 -29.33
CA THR A 276 -46.07 5.62 -28.06
C THR A 276 -45.31 5.11 -26.88
N GLY A 277 -45.15 5.88 -25.80
CA GLY A 277 -44.51 5.45 -24.55
C GLY A 277 -45.16 4.18 -23.97
N ALA A 278 -46.47 4.09 -24.00
CA ALA A 278 -47.20 2.89 -23.54
C ALA A 278 -46.84 1.63 -24.34
N GLU A 279 -46.80 1.72 -25.66
CA GLU A 279 -46.41 0.61 -26.53
C GLU A 279 -44.93 0.22 -26.36
N ALA A 280 -44.06 1.21 -26.15
CA ALA A 280 -42.65 0.93 -25.86
C ALA A 280 -42.48 0.22 -24.51
N VAL A 281 -43.18 0.62 -23.45
CA VAL A 281 -43.18 -0.06 -22.14
C VAL A 281 -43.67 -1.49 -22.29
N GLU A 282 -44.80 -1.71 -22.97
CA GLU A 282 -45.34 -3.06 -23.17
C GLU A 282 -44.32 -3.99 -23.86
N ARG A 283 -43.69 -3.53 -24.93
CA ARG A 283 -42.69 -4.29 -25.71
C ARG A 283 -41.38 -4.53 -24.93
N LEU A 284 -40.97 -3.63 -24.04
CA LEU A 284 -39.74 -3.72 -23.25
C LEU A 284 -39.95 -4.40 -21.88
N THR A 285 -41.19 -4.53 -21.39
CA THR A 285 -41.53 -5.20 -20.12
C THR A 285 -40.85 -6.58 -19.96
N PRO A 286 -40.71 -7.43 -20.99
CA PRO A 286 -40.00 -8.71 -20.84
C PRO A 286 -38.55 -8.58 -20.33
N LEU A 287 -37.88 -7.47 -20.53
CA LEU A 287 -36.54 -7.19 -20.01
C LEU A 287 -36.54 -6.87 -18.52
N ALA A 288 -37.66 -6.40 -17.99
CA ALA A 288 -37.86 -6.03 -16.60
C ALA A 288 -38.56 -7.12 -15.78
N MET A 289 -38.85 -8.30 -16.36
CA MET A 289 -39.54 -9.39 -15.68
C MET A 289 -38.59 -10.21 -14.82
N LEU A 290 -38.96 -10.40 -13.56
CA LEU A 290 -38.32 -11.33 -12.63
C LEU A 290 -39.37 -12.11 -11.85
N ARG A 291 -39.32 -13.44 -11.87
CA ARG A 291 -40.25 -14.34 -11.14
C ARG A 291 -41.74 -14.07 -11.39
N GLY A 292 -42.08 -13.52 -12.57
CA GLY A 292 -43.43 -13.21 -12.95
C GLY A 292 -43.91 -11.78 -12.58
N GLU A 293 -43.03 -10.99 -11.95
CA GLU A 293 -43.29 -9.58 -11.62
C GLU A 293 -42.51 -8.65 -12.53
N ALA A 294 -43.13 -7.57 -12.98
CA ALA A 294 -42.49 -6.53 -13.79
C ALA A 294 -41.90 -5.46 -12.86
N HIS A 295 -40.62 -5.14 -13.05
CA HIS A 295 -39.93 -4.08 -12.31
C HIS A 295 -40.01 -2.77 -13.10
N VAL A 296 -41.17 -2.15 -13.02
CA VAL A 296 -41.48 -0.83 -13.64
C VAL A 296 -41.78 0.17 -12.51
N ALA A 297 -41.21 1.36 -12.62
CA ALA A 297 -41.36 2.44 -11.65
C ALA A 297 -41.57 3.78 -12.36
N ASP A 298 -41.87 4.81 -11.60
CA ASP A 298 -42.00 6.22 -12.04
C ASP A 298 -42.92 6.39 -13.26
N GLU A 299 -44.05 5.66 -13.26
CA GLU A 299 -45.05 5.77 -14.31
C GLU A 299 -45.78 7.14 -14.24
N ALA A 300 -45.77 7.84 -15.36
CA ALA A 300 -46.53 9.10 -15.48
C ALA A 300 -47.43 9.04 -16.72
N ASN A 301 -48.68 9.54 -16.53
CA ASN A 301 -49.67 9.64 -17.57
C ASN A 301 -49.89 11.11 -17.96
N ASP A 302 -50.33 11.34 -19.20
CA ASP A 302 -50.77 12.64 -19.67
C ASP A 302 -52.16 13.00 -19.14
N ALA A 303 -52.73 14.13 -19.60
CA ALA A 303 -54.05 14.62 -19.18
C ALA A 303 -55.21 13.68 -19.64
N GLU A 304 -54.97 12.91 -20.67
CA GLU A 304 -55.89 11.92 -21.25
C GLU A 304 -55.74 10.53 -20.59
N GLY A 305 -54.76 10.34 -19.64
CA GLY A 305 -54.50 9.09 -18.93
C GLY A 305 -53.63 8.11 -19.71
N VAL A 306 -52.96 8.56 -20.77
CA VAL A 306 -52.05 7.73 -21.55
C VAL A 306 -50.66 7.77 -20.93
N LEU A 307 -50.00 6.59 -20.78
CA LEU A 307 -48.66 6.49 -20.22
C LEU A 307 -47.64 7.19 -21.12
N VAL A 308 -46.96 8.19 -20.58
CA VAL A 308 -45.96 9.02 -21.28
C VAL A 308 -44.56 8.84 -20.74
N ALA A 309 -44.36 8.43 -19.49
CA ALA A 309 -43.06 8.15 -18.90
C ALA A 309 -43.08 6.92 -18.01
N ALA A 310 -42.00 6.16 -18.04
CA ALA A 310 -41.78 5.02 -17.14
C ALA A 310 -40.31 4.67 -17.06
N THR A 311 -39.90 4.07 -15.92
CA THR A 311 -38.56 3.53 -15.69
C THR A 311 -38.62 2.02 -15.52
N LEU A 312 -38.00 1.27 -16.43
CA LEU A 312 -37.91 -0.19 -16.37
C LEU A 312 -36.51 -0.62 -15.87
N THR A 313 -36.46 -1.53 -14.92
CA THR A 313 -35.20 -2.11 -14.45
C THR A 313 -34.89 -3.36 -15.26
N TRP A 314 -33.84 -3.30 -16.11
CA TRP A 314 -33.35 -4.48 -16.83
C TRP A 314 -32.70 -5.42 -15.84
N ILE A 315 -33.28 -6.60 -15.63
CA ILE A 315 -32.94 -7.54 -14.55
C ILE A 315 -32.80 -8.96 -15.05
N LYS A 316 -31.97 -9.76 -14.40
CA LYS A 316 -31.90 -11.21 -14.60
C LYS A 316 -31.96 -11.94 -13.27
N ALA A 317 -32.43 -13.19 -13.28
CA ALA A 317 -32.36 -14.08 -12.13
C ALA A 317 -30.90 -14.49 -11.82
N GLY A 318 -30.58 -14.51 -10.52
CA GLY A 318 -29.29 -14.95 -9.99
C GLY A 318 -28.07 -14.09 -10.41
N ASN A 319 -26.90 -14.50 -9.93
CA ASN A 319 -25.62 -13.96 -10.35
C ASN A 319 -24.61 -15.10 -10.51
N ARG A 320 -23.80 -15.05 -11.56
CA ARG A 320 -22.82 -16.11 -11.85
C ARG A 320 -21.64 -16.14 -10.88
N LYS A 321 -21.21 -14.97 -10.38
CA LYS A 321 -20.11 -14.81 -9.42
C LYS A 321 -20.60 -14.83 -7.98
N LEU A 322 -21.72 -14.16 -7.73
CA LEU A 322 -22.34 -14.03 -6.41
C LEU A 322 -23.54 -15.00 -6.33
N LYS A 323 -23.26 -16.25 -5.99
CA LYS A 323 -24.25 -17.35 -6.04
C LYS A 323 -25.44 -17.18 -5.10
N ASP A 324 -25.27 -16.39 -4.04
CA ASP A 324 -26.30 -16.12 -3.04
C ASP A 324 -27.25 -14.96 -3.44
N TRP A 325 -27.01 -14.35 -4.61
CA TRP A 325 -27.87 -13.29 -5.12
C TRP A 325 -29.03 -13.85 -5.94
N ASP A 326 -30.25 -13.51 -5.52
CA ASP A 326 -31.48 -13.90 -6.20
C ASP A 326 -31.65 -13.25 -7.58
N SER A 327 -31.08 -12.07 -7.76
CA SER A 327 -31.18 -11.28 -8.99
C SER A 327 -29.99 -10.37 -9.21
N THR A 328 -29.84 -9.91 -10.45
CA THR A 328 -28.82 -8.94 -10.84
C THR A 328 -29.44 -7.88 -11.75
N THR A 329 -29.39 -6.61 -11.33
CA THR A 329 -29.72 -5.48 -12.19
C THR A 329 -28.63 -5.31 -13.25
N LEU A 330 -29.02 -5.29 -14.51
CA LEU A 330 -28.13 -5.17 -15.67
C LEU A 330 -28.04 -3.73 -16.18
N GLY A 331 -29.12 -2.95 -16.02
CA GLY A 331 -29.24 -1.58 -16.47
C GLY A 331 -30.62 -1.00 -16.17
N THR A 332 -30.81 0.24 -16.58
CA THR A 332 -32.06 0.98 -16.44
C THR A 332 -32.51 1.51 -17.81
N LEU A 333 -33.78 1.39 -18.11
CA LEU A 333 -34.40 1.90 -19.33
C LEU A 333 -35.43 2.96 -18.92
N ARG A 334 -35.23 4.20 -19.32
CA ARG A 334 -36.13 5.32 -19.01
C ARG A 334 -36.79 5.79 -20.28
N ILE A 335 -38.11 5.74 -20.30
CA ILE A 335 -38.96 6.24 -21.41
C ILE A 335 -39.53 7.60 -20.95
N ASP A 336 -39.45 8.59 -21.82
CA ASP A 336 -40.05 9.92 -21.65
C ASP A 336 -40.54 10.40 -23.00
N GLY A 337 -41.85 10.38 -23.22
CA GLY A 337 -42.48 10.67 -24.50
C GLY A 337 -41.95 9.75 -25.62
N ALA A 338 -41.34 10.35 -26.62
CA ALA A 338 -40.75 9.66 -27.78
C ALA A 338 -39.27 9.31 -27.58
N ARG A 339 -38.73 9.41 -26.37
CA ARG A 339 -37.32 9.19 -26.05
C ARG A 339 -37.14 7.99 -25.12
N LEU A 340 -36.19 7.11 -25.46
CA LEU A 340 -35.74 6.03 -24.60
C LEU A 340 -34.27 6.27 -24.25
N VAL A 341 -33.96 6.36 -22.97
CA VAL A 341 -32.59 6.45 -22.44
C VAL A 341 -32.26 5.17 -21.72
N VAL A 342 -31.17 4.54 -22.09
CA VAL A 342 -30.71 3.27 -21.52
C VAL A 342 -29.37 3.45 -20.86
N GLU A 343 -29.27 3.13 -19.57
CA GLU A 343 -28.04 3.21 -18.79
C GLU A 343 -27.54 1.82 -18.43
N VAL A 344 -26.30 1.53 -18.77
CA VAL A 344 -25.60 0.28 -18.46
C VAL A 344 -24.18 0.59 -17.98
N ASN A 345 -23.49 -0.39 -17.38
CA ASN A 345 -22.21 -0.15 -16.74
C ASN A 345 -21.06 -1.06 -17.23
N SER A 346 -21.21 -1.65 -18.42
CA SER A 346 -20.11 -2.34 -19.10
C SER A 346 -20.33 -2.45 -20.60
N ALA A 347 -19.25 -2.53 -21.37
CA ALA A 347 -19.30 -2.74 -22.83
C ALA A 347 -20.07 -4.00 -23.20
N ARG A 348 -19.97 -5.08 -22.38
CA ARG A 348 -20.70 -6.31 -22.61
C ARG A 348 -22.22 -6.14 -22.43
N ARG A 349 -22.64 -5.42 -21.37
CA ARG A 349 -24.06 -5.13 -21.14
C ARG A 349 -24.59 -4.18 -22.21
N ARG A 350 -23.81 -3.20 -22.67
CA ARG A 350 -24.15 -2.30 -23.77
C ARG A 350 -24.49 -3.10 -25.04
N ARG A 351 -23.56 -3.93 -25.52
CA ARG A 351 -23.78 -4.75 -26.72
C ARG A 351 -24.96 -5.70 -26.59
N ARG A 352 -25.27 -6.16 -25.39
CA ARG A 352 -26.40 -7.06 -25.12
C ARG A 352 -27.71 -6.28 -25.16
N ILE A 353 -27.79 -5.11 -24.51
CA ILE A 353 -29.03 -4.34 -24.49
C ILE A 353 -29.38 -3.79 -25.87
N GLU A 354 -28.40 -3.39 -26.68
CA GLU A 354 -28.60 -3.00 -28.08
C GLU A 354 -29.34 -4.09 -28.88
N LYS A 355 -28.91 -5.34 -28.71
CA LYS A 355 -29.55 -6.51 -29.34
C LYS A 355 -30.96 -6.75 -28.83
N GLU A 356 -31.17 -6.64 -27.52
CA GLU A 356 -32.50 -6.84 -26.92
C GLU A 356 -33.48 -5.73 -27.33
N ILE A 357 -33.04 -4.48 -27.41
CA ILE A 357 -33.87 -3.34 -27.89
C ILE A 357 -34.21 -3.55 -29.37
N ALA A 358 -33.24 -3.91 -30.19
CA ALA A 358 -33.50 -4.22 -31.61
C ALA A 358 -34.50 -5.38 -31.79
N LYS A 359 -34.47 -6.37 -30.89
CA LYS A 359 -35.42 -7.49 -30.90
C LYS A 359 -36.83 -7.07 -30.44
N CYS A 360 -36.96 -6.23 -29.42
CA CYS A 360 -38.25 -5.83 -28.86
C CYS A 360 -38.92 -4.74 -29.68
N LEU A 361 -38.18 -3.74 -30.15
CA LEU A 361 -38.72 -2.56 -30.80
C LEU A 361 -38.47 -2.55 -32.33
N GLY A 362 -37.45 -3.25 -32.82
CA GLY A 362 -37.10 -3.26 -34.25
C GLY A 362 -36.88 -1.88 -34.82
N SER A 363 -37.57 -1.56 -35.94
CA SER A 363 -37.51 -0.24 -36.57
C SER A 363 -38.24 0.87 -35.82
N ALA A 364 -38.96 0.54 -34.74
CA ALA A 364 -39.64 1.51 -33.89
C ALA A 364 -38.68 2.22 -32.88
N ALA A 365 -37.41 1.86 -32.84
CA ALA A 365 -36.40 2.55 -32.04
C ALA A 365 -35.15 2.81 -32.88
N THR A 366 -34.77 4.09 -33.01
CA THR A 366 -33.57 4.51 -33.73
C THR A 366 -32.54 5.00 -32.71
N LEU A 367 -31.35 4.41 -32.70
CA LEU A 367 -30.25 4.87 -31.84
C LEU A 367 -29.75 6.22 -32.36
N VAL A 368 -29.80 7.24 -31.51
CA VAL A 368 -29.41 8.62 -31.81
C VAL A 368 -28.05 8.96 -31.27
N ASP A 369 -27.77 8.51 -30.03
CA ASP A 369 -26.51 8.81 -29.36
C ASP A 369 -26.05 7.67 -28.45
N THR A 370 -24.73 7.56 -28.28
CA THR A 370 -24.09 6.66 -27.32
C THR A 370 -22.94 7.40 -26.63
N THR A 371 -23.15 7.74 -25.38
CA THR A 371 -22.12 8.37 -24.53
C THR A 371 -21.51 7.29 -23.64
N VAL A 372 -20.16 7.15 -23.68
CA VAL A 372 -19.39 6.25 -22.79
C VAL A 372 -18.56 7.10 -21.85
N THR A 373 -18.66 6.82 -20.55
CA THR A 373 -17.91 7.54 -19.51
C THR A 373 -16.64 6.78 -19.14
N ASP A 374 -15.48 7.38 -19.36
CA ASP A 374 -14.23 6.86 -18.84
C ASP A 374 -14.11 7.16 -17.34
N ILE A 375 -14.29 6.10 -16.51
CA ILE A 375 -14.19 6.21 -15.05
C ILE A 375 -12.77 6.53 -14.63
N SER A 376 -11.74 6.09 -15.36
CA SER A 376 -10.34 6.35 -15.03
C SER A 376 -10.06 7.85 -15.09
N GLU A 377 -10.53 8.54 -16.14
CA GLU A 377 -10.39 9.99 -16.26
C GLU A 377 -11.21 10.75 -15.21
N ALA A 378 -12.42 10.29 -14.92
CA ALA A 378 -13.25 10.89 -13.87
C ALA A 378 -12.61 10.75 -12.47
N LEU A 379 -11.99 9.61 -12.17
CA LEU A 379 -11.24 9.37 -10.91
C LEU A 379 -9.95 10.20 -10.83
N LYS A 380 -9.21 10.34 -11.94
CA LYS A 380 -8.03 11.21 -12.02
C LYS A 380 -8.40 12.67 -11.80
N ALA A 381 -9.48 13.15 -12.44
CA ALA A 381 -9.98 14.51 -12.28
C ALA A 381 -10.38 14.78 -10.82
N ARG A 382 -11.05 13.83 -10.17
CA ARG A 382 -11.43 13.94 -8.76
C ARG A 382 -10.21 13.97 -7.83
N ARG A 383 -9.21 13.11 -8.06
CA ARG A 383 -7.94 13.13 -7.27
C ARG A 383 -7.22 14.47 -7.42
N ARG A 384 -7.14 15.03 -8.63
CA ARG A 384 -6.57 16.38 -8.85
C ARG A 384 -7.34 17.47 -8.10
N ALA A 385 -8.66 17.40 -8.08
CA ALA A 385 -9.50 18.33 -7.32
C ALA A 385 -9.30 18.19 -5.80
N ASP A 386 -9.18 16.96 -5.29
CA ASP A 386 -8.95 16.68 -3.87
C ASP A 386 -7.52 17.08 -3.42
N SER A 387 -6.52 17.08 -4.31
CA SER A 387 -5.15 17.51 -4.02
C SER A 387 -4.97 19.04 -3.98
N THR A 388 -5.89 19.82 -4.57
CA THR A 388 -5.86 21.28 -4.60
C THR A 388 -6.77 21.94 -3.55
N GLY A 389 -7.56 21.17 -2.82
CA GLY A 389 -8.40 21.67 -1.73
C GLY A 389 -7.68 21.63 -0.37
N PRO A 390 -7.96 22.58 0.57
CA PRO A 390 -7.45 22.45 1.92
C PRO A 390 -7.95 21.13 2.49
N THR A 391 -7.05 20.37 3.11
CA THR A 391 -7.34 19.15 3.86
C THR A 391 -8.33 19.45 5.00
N ALA A 392 -9.59 19.61 4.67
CA ALA A 392 -10.66 19.54 5.65
C ALA A 392 -10.65 18.09 6.14
N GLY A 393 -10.17 17.92 7.38
CA GLY A 393 -10.15 16.63 8.04
C GLY A 393 -11.49 15.93 7.80
N ARG A 394 -11.43 14.73 7.27
CA ARG A 394 -12.57 13.82 7.35
C ARG A 394 -12.82 13.60 8.85
N SER A 395 -13.64 14.47 9.42
CA SER A 395 -14.23 14.20 10.73
C SER A 395 -14.95 12.88 10.57
N GLY A 396 -14.50 11.87 11.32
CA GLY A 396 -15.19 10.61 11.41
C GLY A 396 -16.67 10.90 11.65
N ALA A 397 -17.51 10.54 10.69
CA ALA A 397 -18.93 10.48 10.94
C ALA A 397 -19.06 9.57 12.16
N ALA A 398 -19.53 10.13 13.27
CA ALA A 398 -19.78 9.37 14.48
C ALA A 398 -20.60 8.15 14.08
N GLU A 399 -20.00 6.96 14.17
CA GLU A 399 -20.67 5.71 13.86
C GLU A 399 -21.91 5.64 14.76
N ARG A 400 -23.07 5.75 14.17
CA ARG A 400 -24.31 5.54 14.92
C ARG A 400 -24.24 4.15 15.52
N PRO A 401 -24.55 3.97 16.81
CA PRO A 401 -24.52 2.64 17.43
C PRO A 401 -25.44 1.71 16.62
N ARG A 402 -24.83 0.67 16.04
CA ARG A 402 -25.55 -0.33 15.24
C ARG A 402 -26.42 -1.18 16.18
N PRO A 403 -27.63 -1.56 15.78
CA PRO A 403 -28.49 -2.46 16.56
C PRO A 403 -27.74 -3.76 16.91
N PRO A 404 -27.87 -4.28 18.15
CA PRO A 404 -27.18 -5.49 18.60
C PRO A 404 -27.43 -6.70 17.67
N GLU A 405 -28.63 -6.82 17.13
CA GLU A 405 -29.04 -7.89 16.20
C GLU A 405 -28.24 -7.89 14.90
N LEU A 406 -27.91 -6.70 14.37
CA LEU A 406 -27.04 -6.58 13.19
C LEU A 406 -25.59 -6.95 13.51
N GLN A 407 -25.10 -6.65 14.71
CA GLN A 407 -23.76 -7.05 15.14
C GLN A 407 -23.63 -8.57 15.26
N GLU A 408 -24.65 -9.25 15.80
CA GLU A 408 -24.66 -10.72 15.89
C GLU A 408 -24.65 -11.37 14.49
N VAL A 409 -25.41 -10.84 13.55
CA VAL A 409 -25.43 -11.31 12.15
C VAL A 409 -24.08 -11.08 11.47
N GLU A 410 -23.46 -9.88 11.64
CA GLU A 410 -22.14 -9.56 11.12
C GLU A 410 -21.08 -10.51 11.68
N VAL A 411 -21.08 -10.76 12.98
CA VAL A 411 -20.16 -11.70 13.64
C VAL A 411 -20.34 -13.13 13.14
N ALA A 412 -21.59 -13.58 12.98
CA ALA A 412 -21.89 -14.92 12.46
C ALA A 412 -21.45 -15.07 11.01
N LEU A 413 -21.66 -14.04 10.18
CA LEU A 413 -21.22 -14.01 8.78
C LEU A 413 -19.68 -14.00 8.68
N ALA A 414 -19.02 -13.16 9.48
CA ALA A 414 -17.57 -13.11 9.56
C ALA A 414 -16.99 -14.47 9.98
N ARG A 415 -17.56 -15.10 11.01
CA ARG A 415 -17.13 -16.42 11.47
C ARG A 415 -17.27 -17.46 10.36
N ARG A 416 -18.42 -17.53 9.68
CA ARG A 416 -18.62 -18.44 8.53
C ARG A 416 -17.61 -18.18 7.41
N HIS A 417 -17.32 -16.91 7.11
CA HIS A 417 -16.34 -16.53 6.11
C HIS A 417 -14.94 -17.04 6.49
N TRP A 418 -14.51 -16.80 7.72
CA TRP A 418 -13.18 -17.23 8.20
C TRP A 418 -13.06 -18.75 8.30
N ASP A 419 -14.13 -19.46 8.72
CA ASP A 419 -14.14 -20.93 8.73
C ASP A 419 -13.98 -21.50 7.31
N ALA A 420 -14.71 -20.95 6.32
CA ALA A 420 -14.58 -21.35 4.93
C ALA A 420 -13.23 -20.99 4.30
N TRP A 421 -12.63 -19.85 4.75
CA TRP A 421 -11.33 -19.40 4.27
C TRP A 421 -10.20 -20.36 4.64
N LEU A 422 -10.27 -21.00 5.81
CA LEU A 422 -9.26 -21.98 6.26
C LEU A 422 -9.08 -23.16 5.27
N ASP A 423 -10.11 -23.50 4.52
CA ASP A 423 -10.12 -24.57 3.53
C ASP A 423 -10.01 -24.05 2.08
N THR A 424 -9.95 -22.74 1.89
CA THR A 424 -9.83 -22.09 0.59
C THR A 424 -8.38 -22.01 0.13
N LYS A 425 -8.09 -22.35 -1.12
CA LYS A 425 -6.75 -22.17 -1.71
C LYS A 425 -6.50 -20.70 -1.98
N VAL A 426 -5.45 -20.15 -1.37
CA VAL A 426 -5.08 -18.74 -1.49
C VAL A 426 -3.85 -18.59 -2.39
N PRO A 427 -3.90 -17.80 -3.47
CA PRO A 427 -2.77 -17.59 -4.38
C PRO A 427 -1.51 -17.10 -3.66
N ALA A 428 -1.65 -16.15 -2.74
CA ALA A 428 -0.55 -15.60 -1.93
C ALA A 428 0.14 -16.66 -1.03
N LEU A 429 -0.50 -17.79 -0.76
CA LEU A 429 0.07 -18.94 -0.06
C LEU A 429 0.59 -20.03 -1.01
N GLY A 430 0.84 -19.69 -2.28
CA GLY A 430 1.24 -20.66 -3.30
C GLY A 430 0.15 -21.67 -3.65
N HIS A 431 -1.10 -21.20 -3.74
CA HIS A 431 -2.30 -22.01 -3.97
C HIS A 431 -2.54 -23.12 -2.94
N ARG A 432 -2.03 -22.94 -1.71
CA ARG A 432 -2.32 -23.82 -0.56
C ARG A 432 -3.44 -23.23 0.28
N THR A 433 -4.11 -24.08 1.06
CA THR A 433 -5.02 -23.60 2.08
C THR A 433 -4.24 -23.05 3.28
N PRO A 434 -4.80 -22.12 4.10
CA PRO A 434 -4.17 -21.65 5.33
C PRO A 434 -3.72 -22.79 6.26
N GLN A 435 -4.54 -23.83 6.42
CA GLN A 435 -4.20 -25.03 7.20
C GLN A 435 -3.00 -25.79 6.63
N GLN A 436 -2.88 -25.86 5.30
CA GLN A 436 -1.72 -26.49 4.65
C GLN A 436 -0.47 -25.63 4.77
N ALA A 437 -0.59 -24.31 4.62
CA ALA A 437 0.51 -23.37 4.78
C ALA A 437 1.07 -23.40 6.20
N ALA A 438 0.23 -23.45 7.22
CA ALA A 438 0.63 -23.51 8.64
C ALA A 438 1.52 -24.70 9.00
N LYS A 439 1.58 -25.76 8.20
CA LYS A 439 2.39 -26.95 8.47
C LYS A 439 3.89 -26.76 8.27
N THR A 440 4.30 -25.73 7.54
CA THR A 440 5.73 -25.44 7.25
C THR A 440 6.13 -24.08 7.82
N SER A 441 7.40 -23.89 8.18
CA SER A 441 7.91 -22.59 8.68
C SER A 441 7.70 -21.48 7.65
N HIS A 442 8.06 -21.73 6.40
CA HIS A 442 7.86 -20.81 5.29
C HIS A 442 6.37 -20.48 5.06
N GLY A 443 5.50 -21.50 5.09
CA GLY A 443 4.06 -21.26 4.92
C GLY A 443 3.45 -20.49 6.08
N ARG A 444 3.92 -20.69 7.32
CA ARG A 444 3.53 -19.87 8.48
C ARG A 444 3.95 -18.41 8.33
N GLU A 445 5.18 -18.16 7.88
CA GLU A 445 5.66 -16.79 7.63
C GLU A 445 4.76 -16.05 6.63
N ARG A 446 4.42 -16.69 5.50
CA ARG A 446 3.51 -16.11 4.50
C ARG A 446 2.09 -15.92 5.04
N LEU A 447 1.61 -16.86 5.86
CA LEU A 447 0.30 -16.77 6.49
C LEU A 447 0.24 -15.62 7.51
N GLU A 448 1.28 -15.44 8.32
CA GLU A 448 1.41 -14.32 9.27
C GLU A 448 1.44 -12.98 8.52
N ALA A 449 2.19 -12.89 7.42
CA ALA A 449 2.23 -11.70 6.56
C ALA A 449 0.85 -11.36 5.99
N LEU A 450 0.11 -12.37 5.50
CA LEU A 450 -1.24 -12.20 4.97
C LEU A 450 -2.23 -11.75 6.05
N LEU A 451 -2.15 -12.33 7.25
CA LEU A 451 -3.04 -11.95 8.36
C LEU A 451 -2.74 -10.54 8.88
N ALA A 452 -1.48 -10.09 8.85
CA ALA A 452 -1.11 -8.73 9.20
C ALA A 452 -1.71 -7.70 8.23
N ASP A 453 -1.84 -8.03 6.95
CA ASP A 453 -2.50 -7.19 5.95
C ASP A 453 -4.02 -7.08 6.20
N TYR A 454 -4.68 -8.17 6.55
CA TYR A 454 -6.12 -8.17 6.91
C TYR A 454 -6.45 -7.46 8.23
N ALA A 455 -5.47 -7.28 9.12
CA ALA A 455 -5.67 -6.66 10.43
C ALA A 455 -5.59 -5.11 10.38
N GLN A 456 -5.22 -4.52 9.24
CA GLN A 456 -5.13 -3.06 9.01
C GLN A 456 -6.44 -2.50 8.46
#